data_053641cbb2b704c4a20b89ed90454bf2
#
_entry.id   053641cbb2b704c4a20b89ed90454bf2
#
_cell.length_a   1.000
_cell.length_b   1.000
_cell.length_c   1.000
_cell.angle_alpha   90.00
_cell.angle_beta   90.00
_cell.angle_gamma   90.00
#
_symmetry.space_group_name_H-M   'P 1'
#
loop_
_entity.id
_entity.type
_entity.pdbx_description
1 polymer ?
#
loop_
_entity_poly.entity_id
_entity_poly.type
_entity_poly.pdbx_seq_one_letter_code
_entity_poly.pdbx_strand_id
1 'polypeptide(L)'
;DNRVLWIKGMNASQEKRWLQFCRDYVPVKDSDGRFVLEARWTDKENERRNLAVIRYGDTIKRYDLTLFNSIYLNREKGTYSAIWQQYAAVMCALLCNTDAETSQAFMDTCDFTAEEPIIGMRKIAADGAYLRRAESSNLHILSLVHKESISAIDAQIWKAQLQVLFPLLEIERVSFIKRYRKQVQEALGEKYHDFRTGRSQYIYQFGETVSDPDNAELGTIYRMTKLRRDADAYQYLLYIPDEQSRSRIELLHDLRNSLAHGNTCAIDKVIEFINGHPFDWN
;
A
#
# COMPACT_ATOMS: atom_id res chain seq x y z
N ASP A 1 -42.98 -2.02 -20.05
CA ASP A 1 -41.53 -2.35 -20.21
C ASP A 1 -40.74 -1.81 -19.00
N ASN A 2 -40.27 -2.69 -18.11
CA ASN A 2 -39.38 -2.35 -16.99
C ASN A 2 -38.04 -1.84 -17.53
N ARG A 3 -37.94 -0.60 -17.95
CA ARG A 3 -36.68 0.00 -18.46
C ARG A 3 -36.05 0.85 -17.37
N VAL A 4 -34.74 0.67 -17.20
CA VAL A 4 -33.91 1.56 -16.41
C VAL A 4 -33.14 2.47 -17.37
N LEU A 5 -33.34 3.78 -17.23
CA LEU A 5 -32.60 4.79 -17.97
C LEU A 5 -31.45 5.32 -17.09
N TRP A 6 -30.24 5.07 -17.51
CA TRP A 6 -29.06 5.61 -16.84
C TRP A 6 -28.58 6.86 -17.57
N ILE A 7 -28.60 7.98 -16.85
CA ILE A 7 -28.26 9.32 -17.36
C ILE A 7 -26.98 9.77 -16.68
N LYS A 8 -25.94 9.95 -17.48
CA LYS A 8 -24.59 10.31 -17.02
C LYS A 8 -23.99 11.44 -17.87
N GLY A 9 -22.87 12.01 -17.41
CA GLY A 9 -22.14 13.04 -18.15
C GLY A 9 -22.85 14.38 -18.24
N MET A 10 -23.78 14.67 -17.32
CA MET A 10 -24.54 15.90 -17.29
C MET A 10 -23.70 17.11 -16.87
N ASN A 11 -23.96 18.28 -17.42
CA ASN A 11 -23.51 19.55 -16.86
C ASN A 11 -24.42 20.00 -15.70
N ALA A 12 -23.99 20.99 -14.93
CA ALA A 12 -24.76 21.48 -13.77
C ALA A 12 -26.20 21.91 -14.05
N SER A 13 -26.46 22.50 -15.21
CA SER A 13 -27.82 22.91 -15.61
C SER A 13 -28.70 21.71 -15.94
N GLN A 14 -28.15 20.70 -16.59
CA GLN A 14 -28.80 19.43 -16.88
C GLN A 14 -29.09 18.64 -15.61
N GLU A 15 -28.12 18.54 -14.70
CA GLU A 15 -28.30 17.91 -13.39
C GLU A 15 -29.48 18.50 -12.63
N LYS A 16 -29.55 19.84 -12.54
CA LYS A 16 -30.63 20.54 -11.85
C LYS A 16 -31.99 20.21 -12.46
N ARG A 17 -32.10 20.17 -13.79
CA ARG A 17 -33.36 19.83 -14.48
C ARG A 17 -33.78 18.40 -14.28
N TRP A 18 -32.82 17.47 -14.37
CA TRP A 18 -33.09 16.04 -14.18
C TRP A 18 -33.43 15.71 -12.73
N LEU A 19 -32.75 16.31 -11.75
CA LEU A 19 -33.12 16.18 -10.35
C LEU A 19 -34.53 16.71 -10.07
N GLN A 20 -34.88 17.84 -10.64
CA GLN A 20 -36.24 18.37 -10.52
C GLN A 20 -37.28 17.43 -11.16
N PHE A 21 -37.00 16.93 -12.37
CA PHE A 21 -37.85 15.94 -13.02
C PHE A 21 -38.06 14.70 -12.15
N CYS A 22 -36.97 14.12 -11.60
CA CYS A 22 -37.06 12.93 -10.76
C CYS A 22 -37.80 13.18 -9.45
N ARG A 23 -37.71 14.38 -8.88
CA ARG A 23 -38.51 14.76 -7.69
C ARG A 23 -40.02 14.78 -7.98
N ASP A 24 -40.39 15.24 -9.16
CA ASP A 24 -41.76 15.39 -9.55
C ASP A 24 -42.33 14.12 -10.21
N TYR A 25 -41.45 13.21 -10.63
CA TYR A 25 -41.87 11.98 -11.29
C TYR A 25 -42.49 11.00 -10.30
N VAL A 26 -43.73 10.64 -10.54
CA VAL A 26 -44.49 9.65 -9.80
C VAL A 26 -44.86 8.51 -10.73
N PRO A 27 -44.24 7.31 -10.60
CA PRO A 27 -44.62 6.18 -11.42
C PRO A 27 -46.07 5.78 -11.08
N VAL A 28 -46.87 5.62 -12.11
CA VAL A 28 -48.32 5.26 -11.99
C VAL A 28 -48.46 3.74 -11.97
N LYS A 29 -47.55 3.01 -12.61
CA LYS A 29 -47.56 1.55 -12.69
C LYS A 29 -46.15 1.00 -12.38
N ASP A 30 -46.07 -0.22 -11.91
CA ASP A 30 -44.79 -0.93 -11.66
C ASP A 30 -43.99 -1.11 -12.95
N SER A 31 -44.61 -1.04 -14.12
CA SER A 31 -44.00 -1.09 -15.46
C SER A 31 -43.40 0.24 -15.93
N ASP A 32 -43.63 1.34 -15.19
CA ASP A 32 -43.08 2.64 -15.56
C ASP A 32 -41.56 2.66 -15.38
N GLY A 33 -40.90 3.41 -16.28
CA GLY A 33 -39.44 3.46 -16.31
C GLY A 33 -38.84 4.00 -15.01
N ARG A 34 -37.68 3.48 -14.65
CA ARG A 34 -36.85 3.98 -13.55
C ARG A 34 -35.68 4.76 -14.09
N PHE A 35 -35.27 5.80 -13.37
CA PHE A 35 -34.16 6.65 -13.75
C PHE A 35 -33.03 6.49 -12.76
N VAL A 36 -31.80 6.32 -13.26
CA VAL A 36 -30.57 6.40 -12.48
C VAL A 36 -29.83 7.62 -12.99
N LEU A 37 -29.64 8.61 -12.13
CA LEU A 37 -28.90 9.83 -12.44
C LEU A 37 -27.53 9.77 -11.79
N GLU A 38 -26.50 9.97 -12.57
CA GLU A 38 -25.15 10.19 -12.07
C GLU A 38 -24.94 11.70 -11.87
N ALA A 39 -25.17 12.15 -10.63
CA ALA A 39 -25.06 13.55 -10.25
C ALA A 39 -23.79 13.80 -9.44
N ARG A 40 -23.13 14.95 -9.65
CA ARG A 40 -21.87 15.31 -8.96
C ARG A 40 -22.10 15.79 -7.54
N TRP A 41 -23.22 16.45 -7.30
CA TRP A 41 -23.51 17.15 -6.04
C TRP A 41 -24.98 16.94 -5.66
N THR A 42 -25.23 15.96 -4.84
CA THR A 42 -26.58 15.73 -4.32
C THR A 42 -26.51 15.45 -2.82
N ASP A 43 -27.18 16.27 -2.02
CA ASP A 43 -27.30 16.05 -0.59
C ASP A 43 -28.39 15.03 -0.29
N LYS A 44 -28.22 14.27 0.81
CA LYS A 44 -29.24 13.31 1.30
C LYS A 44 -30.58 13.99 1.59
N GLU A 45 -30.55 15.28 1.88
CA GLU A 45 -31.75 16.12 2.03
C GLU A 45 -32.65 16.12 0.78
N ASN A 46 -32.13 15.71 -0.36
CA ASN A 46 -32.91 15.53 -1.59
C ASN A 46 -33.69 14.21 -1.66
N GLU A 47 -33.49 13.28 -0.72
CA GLU A 47 -34.29 12.07 -0.65
C GLU A 47 -35.79 12.37 -0.49
N ARG A 48 -36.61 11.69 -1.26
CA ARG A 48 -38.08 11.75 -1.23
C ARG A 48 -38.61 10.34 -1.42
N ARG A 49 -39.92 10.17 -1.22
CA ARG A 49 -40.56 8.87 -1.37
C ARG A 49 -40.23 8.17 -2.70
N ASN A 50 -40.03 8.96 -3.76
CA ASN A 50 -39.80 8.47 -5.13
C ASN A 50 -38.35 8.71 -5.62
N LEU A 51 -37.45 9.26 -4.77
CA LEU A 51 -36.09 9.59 -5.12
C LEU A 51 -35.16 9.12 -4.00
N ALA A 52 -34.45 8.03 -4.23
CA ALA A 52 -33.37 7.58 -3.35
C ALA A 52 -32.05 8.23 -3.78
N VAL A 53 -31.28 8.71 -2.82
CA VAL A 53 -29.94 9.27 -3.03
C VAL A 53 -28.89 8.31 -2.50
N ILE A 54 -28.11 7.73 -3.43
CA ILE A 54 -27.01 6.84 -3.09
C ILE A 54 -25.71 7.63 -3.30
N ARG A 55 -24.98 7.89 -2.21
CA ARG A 55 -23.67 8.49 -2.29
C ARG A 55 -22.64 7.41 -2.55
N TYR A 56 -21.88 7.56 -3.62
CA TYR A 56 -20.83 6.63 -4.00
C TYR A 56 -19.85 6.36 -2.83
N GLY A 57 -19.34 7.40 -2.18
CA GLY A 57 -18.42 7.28 -1.06
C GLY A 57 -18.99 6.63 0.22
N ASP A 58 -20.34 6.61 0.39
CA ASP A 58 -21.00 5.91 1.49
C ASP A 58 -21.15 4.40 1.21
N THR A 59 -21.25 4.05 -0.07
CA THR A 59 -21.54 2.68 -0.53
C THR A 59 -20.25 1.93 -0.87
N ILE A 60 -19.39 2.54 -1.68
CA ILE A 60 -18.11 1.93 -2.09
C ILE A 60 -17.07 2.19 -1.00
N LYS A 61 -16.47 1.11 -0.53
CA LYS A 61 -15.40 1.14 0.48
C LYS A 61 -14.05 0.87 -0.18
N ARG A 62 -12.98 1.13 0.56
CA ARG A 62 -11.62 0.92 0.07
C ARG A 62 -11.35 -0.52 -0.38
N TYR A 63 -11.90 -1.50 0.33
CA TYR A 63 -11.73 -2.91 -0.05
C TYR A 63 -12.41 -3.24 -1.38
N ASP A 64 -13.55 -2.60 -1.70
CA ASP A 64 -14.22 -2.75 -3.00
C ASP A 64 -13.32 -2.20 -4.11
N LEU A 65 -12.68 -1.05 -3.87
CA LEU A 65 -11.73 -0.48 -4.82
C LEU A 65 -10.47 -1.36 -4.96
N THR A 66 -9.97 -1.93 -3.87
CA THR A 66 -8.84 -2.87 -3.94
C THR A 66 -9.19 -4.10 -4.78
N LEU A 67 -10.41 -4.64 -4.63
CA LEU A 67 -10.89 -5.75 -5.45
C LEU A 67 -11.01 -5.35 -6.93
N PHE A 68 -11.62 -4.19 -7.21
CA PHE A 68 -11.71 -3.65 -8.56
C PHE A 68 -10.32 -3.52 -9.21
N ASN A 69 -9.37 -2.91 -8.49
CA ASN A 69 -8.01 -2.73 -8.94
C ASN A 69 -7.31 -4.07 -9.23
N SER A 70 -7.50 -5.06 -8.37
CA SER A 70 -6.91 -6.40 -8.55
C SER A 70 -7.45 -7.08 -9.81
N ILE A 71 -8.75 -6.99 -10.06
CA ILE A 71 -9.38 -7.54 -11.28
C ILE A 71 -8.86 -6.79 -12.51
N TYR A 72 -8.79 -5.46 -12.45
CA TYR A 72 -8.31 -4.62 -13.54
C TYR A 72 -6.85 -4.95 -13.90
N LEU A 73 -5.96 -4.97 -12.91
CA LEU A 73 -4.54 -5.26 -13.09
C LEU A 73 -4.30 -6.67 -13.63
N ASN A 74 -5.05 -7.66 -13.16
CA ASN A 74 -4.93 -9.02 -13.67
C ASN A 74 -5.29 -9.11 -15.16
N ARG A 75 -6.25 -8.31 -15.61
CA ARG A 75 -6.67 -8.26 -17.01
C ARG A 75 -5.70 -7.46 -17.89
N GLU A 76 -5.31 -6.26 -17.45
CA GLU A 76 -4.55 -5.31 -18.29
C GLU A 76 -3.03 -5.38 -18.08
N LYS A 77 -2.58 -5.80 -16.90
CA LYS A 77 -1.16 -5.93 -16.51
C LYS A 77 -0.83 -7.37 -16.10
N GLY A 78 -1.32 -8.36 -16.84
CA GLY A 78 -1.13 -9.78 -16.53
C GLY A 78 0.33 -10.26 -16.46
N THR A 79 1.28 -9.43 -16.88
CA THR A 79 2.74 -9.66 -16.72
C THR A 79 3.25 -9.38 -15.31
N TYR A 80 2.51 -8.65 -14.47
CA TYR A 80 2.88 -8.41 -13.08
C TYR A 80 2.79 -9.71 -12.27
N SER A 81 3.78 -9.95 -11.41
CA SER A 81 3.69 -11.02 -10.41
C SER A 81 2.52 -10.74 -9.44
N ALA A 82 2.06 -11.78 -8.73
CA ALA A 82 0.96 -11.63 -7.76
C ALA A 82 1.26 -10.55 -6.70
N ILE A 83 2.52 -10.44 -6.26
CA ILE A 83 2.95 -9.42 -5.28
C ILE A 83 2.87 -8.02 -5.90
N TRP A 84 3.31 -7.83 -7.15
CA TRP A 84 3.20 -6.54 -7.84
C TRP A 84 1.75 -6.14 -8.08
N GLN A 85 0.88 -7.09 -8.44
CA GLN A 85 -0.55 -6.83 -8.57
C GLN A 85 -1.17 -6.38 -7.23
N GLN A 86 -0.83 -7.07 -6.15
CA GLN A 86 -1.29 -6.69 -4.81
C GLN A 86 -0.76 -5.32 -4.39
N TYR A 87 0.53 -5.05 -4.61
CA TYR A 87 1.16 -3.76 -4.29
C TYR A 87 0.48 -2.61 -5.02
N ALA A 88 0.32 -2.73 -6.34
CA ALA A 88 -0.34 -1.71 -7.16
C ALA A 88 -1.82 -1.54 -6.78
N ALA A 89 -2.57 -2.62 -6.56
CA ALA A 89 -3.98 -2.57 -6.20
C ALA A 89 -4.22 -1.84 -4.88
N VAL A 90 -3.42 -2.14 -3.85
CA VAL A 90 -3.51 -1.51 -2.53
C VAL A 90 -3.04 -0.06 -2.60
N MET A 91 -1.95 0.22 -3.32
CA MET A 91 -1.43 1.58 -3.53
C MET A 91 -2.50 2.47 -4.14
N CYS A 92 -3.12 2.04 -5.24
CA CYS A 92 -4.17 2.78 -5.92
C CYS A 92 -5.40 2.99 -5.01
N ALA A 93 -5.82 1.96 -4.26
CA ALA A 93 -6.97 2.07 -3.37
C ALA A 93 -6.73 3.05 -2.21
N LEU A 94 -5.51 3.12 -1.68
CA LEU A 94 -5.16 4.05 -0.61
C LEU A 94 -5.00 5.49 -1.11
N LEU A 95 -4.41 5.68 -2.28
CA LEU A 95 -4.18 7.00 -2.87
C LEU A 95 -5.47 7.59 -3.45
N CYS A 96 -6.28 6.78 -4.15
CA CYS A 96 -7.50 7.26 -4.82
C CYS A 96 -8.76 7.14 -3.95
N ASN A 97 -8.65 6.55 -2.76
CA ASN A 97 -9.75 6.28 -1.83
C ASN A 97 -10.89 5.51 -2.51
N THR A 98 -12.03 6.15 -2.82
CA THR A 98 -13.18 5.53 -3.49
C THR A 98 -13.34 5.97 -4.95
N ASP A 99 -12.40 6.74 -5.51
CA ASP A 99 -12.45 7.20 -6.90
C ASP A 99 -11.87 6.15 -7.86
N ALA A 100 -12.75 5.31 -8.40
CA ALA A 100 -12.37 4.24 -9.31
C ALA A 100 -11.80 4.74 -10.66
N GLU A 101 -12.27 5.88 -11.17
CA GLU A 101 -11.76 6.44 -12.44
C GLU A 101 -10.32 6.97 -12.27
N THR A 102 -10.06 7.70 -11.17
CA THR A 102 -8.69 8.13 -10.86
C THR A 102 -7.80 6.92 -10.59
N SER A 103 -8.32 5.90 -9.90
CA SER A 103 -7.58 4.66 -9.64
C SER A 103 -7.22 3.93 -10.93
N GLN A 104 -8.15 3.82 -11.87
CA GLN A 104 -7.90 3.22 -13.18
C GLN A 104 -6.86 4.02 -13.97
N ALA A 105 -7.03 5.33 -14.06
CA ALA A 105 -6.06 6.19 -14.74
C ALA A 105 -4.65 6.09 -14.12
N PHE A 106 -4.58 5.89 -12.80
CA PHE A 106 -3.31 5.70 -12.12
C PHE A 106 -2.66 4.35 -12.49
N MET A 107 -3.44 3.28 -12.53
CA MET A 107 -2.96 1.97 -12.98
C MET A 107 -2.48 1.98 -14.43
N ASP A 108 -3.13 2.77 -15.30
CA ASP A 108 -2.76 2.90 -16.71
C ASP A 108 -1.48 3.73 -16.91
N THR A 109 -1.26 4.73 -16.06
CA THR A 109 -0.21 5.74 -16.24
C THR A 109 1.07 5.41 -15.49
N CYS A 110 0.98 4.74 -14.33
CA CYS A 110 2.10 4.42 -13.46
C CYS A 110 2.65 3.02 -13.76
N ASP A 111 3.97 2.92 -13.93
CA ASP A 111 4.66 1.64 -13.89
C ASP A 111 5.19 1.39 -12.46
N PHE A 112 4.40 0.68 -11.66
CA PHE A 112 4.73 0.36 -10.27
C PHE A 112 6.00 -0.48 -10.11
N THR A 113 6.50 -1.08 -11.20
CA THR A 113 7.73 -1.89 -11.20
C THR A 113 8.99 -1.07 -11.53
N ALA A 114 8.84 0.22 -11.84
CA ALA A 114 9.94 1.05 -12.31
C ALA A 114 9.96 2.49 -11.75
N GLU A 115 8.81 3.02 -11.32
CA GLU A 115 8.73 4.43 -10.90
C GLU A 115 8.02 4.64 -9.57
N GLU A 116 8.41 5.70 -8.87
CA GLU A 116 7.74 6.14 -7.63
C GLU A 116 6.27 6.47 -7.90
N PRO A 117 5.33 6.04 -7.03
CA PRO A 117 3.89 6.29 -7.21
C PRO A 117 3.54 7.78 -7.40
N ILE A 118 4.30 8.68 -6.77
CA ILE A 118 4.09 10.13 -6.89
C ILE A 118 4.28 10.63 -8.32
N ILE A 119 5.14 9.99 -9.12
CA ILE A 119 5.40 10.37 -10.51
C ILE A 119 4.14 10.10 -11.35
N GLY A 120 3.55 8.92 -11.24
CA GLY A 120 2.30 8.58 -11.91
C GLY A 120 1.15 9.51 -11.51
N MET A 121 1.03 9.84 -10.22
CA MET A 121 0.03 10.80 -9.72
C MET A 121 0.21 12.20 -10.28
N ARG A 122 1.44 12.69 -10.42
CA ARG A 122 1.71 13.99 -11.05
C ARG A 122 1.31 14.02 -12.53
N LYS A 123 1.53 12.93 -13.25
CA LYS A 123 1.09 12.80 -14.65
C LYS A 123 -0.43 12.95 -14.78
N ILE A 124 -1.20 12.28 -13.90
CA ILE A 124 -2.67 12.36 -13.89
C ILE A 124 -3.13 13.76 -13.45
N ALA A 125 -2.51 14.33 -12.41
CA ALA A 125 -2.86 15.67 -11.92
C ALA A 125 -2.61 16.76 -12.97
N ALA A 126 -1.68 16.56 -13.90
CA ALA A 126 -1.42 17.46 -15.02
C ALA A 126 -2.47 17.33 -16.15
N ASP A 127 -3.24 16.25 -16.19
CA ASP A 127 -4.32 16.05 -17.17
C ASP A 127 -5.54 16.89 -16.79
N GLY A 128 -5.92 17.82 -17.66
CA GLY A 128 -7.07 18.71 -17.46
C GLY A 128 -8.42 18.01 -17.23
N ALA A 129 -8.56 16.76 -17.66
CA ALA A 129 -9.76 15.96 -17.39
C ALA A 129 -9.97 15.69 -15.88
N TYR A 130 -8.89 15.64 -15.12
CA TYR A 130 -8.90 15.35 -13.67
C TYR A 130 -8.81 16.60 -12.78
N LEU A 131 -8.50 17.78 -13.33
CA LEU A 131 -8.40 19.03 -12.56
C LEU A 131 -9.66 19.34 -11.74
N ARG A 132 -10.84 19.10 -12.30
CA ARG A 132 -12.12 19.35 -11.60
C ARG A 132 -12.32 18.46 -10.37
N ARG A 133 -11.72 17.27 -10.34
CA ARG A 133 -11.77 16.35 -9.20
C ARG A 133 -10.84 16.83 -8.09
N ALA A 134 -9.68 17.37 -8.44
CA ALA A 134 -8.76 17.97 -7.49
C ALA A 134 -9.37 19.15 -6.72
N GLU A 135 -10.28 19.90 -7.35
CA GLU A 135 -10.96 21.05 -6.72
C GLU A 135 -12.09 20.63 -5.77
N SER A 136 -12.64 19.43 -5.93
CA SER A 136 -13.85 19.00 -5.24
C SER A 136 -13.66 18.58 -3.78
N SER A 137 -12.44 18.20 -3.36
CA SER A 137 -12.14 17.79 -2.00
C SER A 137 -10.69 18.09 -1.65
N ASN A 138 -10.47 18.77 -0.54
CA ASN A 138 -9.14 19.07 -0.02
C ASN A 138 -8.34 17.80 0.38
N LEU A 139 -8.99 16.66 0.50
CA LEU A 139 -8.39 15.37 0.87
C LEU A 139 -8.22 14.43 -0.32
N HIS A 140 -8.71 14.80 -1.51
CA HIS A 140 -8.50 13.99 -2.71
C HIS A 140 -7.03 14.00 -3.11
N ILE A 141 -6.49 12.84 -3.51
CA ILE A 141 -5.05 12.70 -3.82
C ILE A 141 -4.58 13.71 -4.88
N LEU A 142 -5.37 13.96 -5.92
CA LEU A 142 -5.02 14.94 -6.95
C LEU A 142 -4.96 16.36 -6.40
N SER A 143 -5.80 16.70 -5.42
CA SER A 143 -5.73 17.97 -4.71
C SER A 143 -4.47 18.07 -3.86
N LEU A 144 -4.07 16.99 -3.19
CA LEU A 144 -2.83 16.94 -2.40
C LEU A 144 -1.61 17.08 -3.29
N VAL A 145 -1.60 16.44 -4.46
CA VAL A 145 -0.52 16.55 -5.45
C VAL A 145 -0.43 17.98 -5.99
N HIS A 146 -1.57 18.57 -6.35
CA HIS A 146 -1.62 19.95 -6.87
C HIS A 146 -1.16 20.99 -5.84
N LYS A 147 -1.45 20.76 -4.55
CA LYS A 147 -1.00 21.62 -3.43
C LYS A 147 0.40 21.30 -2.92
N GLU A 148 1.10 20.38 -3.56
CA GLU A 148 2.42 19.89 -3.13
C GLU A 148 2.48 19.43 -1.66
N SER A 149 1.39 18.83 -1.18
CA SER A 149 1.28 18.31 0.19
C SER A 149 2.04 16.98 0.32
N ILE A 150 3.35 17.00 0.14
CA ILE A 150 4.23 15.83 0.06
C ILE A 150 4.05 14.91 1.27
N SER A 151 4.08 15.45 2.50
CA SER A 151 3.95 14.64 3.71
C SER A 151 2.62 13.87 3.81
N ALA A 152 1.53 14.45 3.30
CA ALA A 152 0.23 13.77 3.29
C ALA A 152 0.19 12.65 2.23
N ILE A 153 0.87 12.84 1.11
CA ILE A 153 1.00 11.84 0.06
C ILE A 153 1.88 10.69 0.54
N ASP A 154 3.06 11.00 1.11
CA ASP A 154 3.98 10.01 1.66
C ASP A 154 3.32 9.17 2.77
N ALA A 155 2.48 9.78 3.60
CA ALA A 155 1.73 9.05 4.60
C ALA A 155 0.76 8.01 3.99
N GLN A 156 0.17 8.26 2.82
CA GLN A 156 -0.67 7.27 2.13
C GLN A 156 0.17 6.20 1.43
N ILE A 157 1.29 6.58 0.81
CA ILE A 157 2.24 5.63 0.20
C ILE A 157 2.80 4.71 1.29
N TRP A 158 3.25 5.26 2.41
CA TRP A 158 3.72 4.49 3.56
C TRP A 158 2.68 3.47 4.05
N LYS A 159 1.40 3.89 4.19
CA LYS A 159 0.32 2.96 4.59
C LYS A 159 0.14 1.81 3.61
N ALA A 160 0.25 2.08 2.30
CA ALA A 160 0.15 1.04 1.28
C ALA A 160 1.32 0.08 1.37
N GLN A 161 2.53 0.61 1.47
CA GLN A 161 3.75 -0.19 1.61
C GLN A 161 3.72 -1.01 2.91
N LEU A 162 3.31 -0.41 4.03
CA LEU A 162 3.16 -1.12 5.30
C LEU A 162 2.19 -2.30 5.19
N GLN A 163 1.04 -2.08 4.54
CA GLN A 163 0.01 -3.11 4.40
C GLN A 163 0.47 -4.30 3.54
N VAL A 164 1.30 -4.07 2.52
CA VAL A 164 1.72 -5.12 1.59
C VAL A 164 3.08 -5.70 1.95
N LEU A 165 4.07 -4.85 2.22
CA LEU A 165 5.45 -5.30 2.38
C LEU A 165 5.70 -5.87 3.79
N PHE A 166 5.13 -5.29 4.83
CA PHE A 166 5.45 -5.69 6.21
C PHE A 166 5.15 -7.16 6.51
N PRO A 167 4.00 -7.73 6.10
CA PRO A 167 3.74 -9.16 6.25
C PRO A 167 4.77 -10.04 5.52
N LEU A 168 5.21 -9.62 4.32
CA LEU A 168 6.20 -10.36 3.54
C LEU A 168 7.58 -10.32 4.20
N LEU A 169 7.97 -9.17 4.78
CA LEU A 169 9.21 -9.03 5.53
C LEU A 169 9.24 -9.98 6.74
N GLU A 170 8.13 -10.10 7.46
CA GLU A 170 8.03 -11.01 8.62
C GLU A 170 8.07 -12.48 8.20
N ILE A 171 7.44 -12.81 7.08
CA ILE A 171 7.50 -14.15 6.54
C ILE A 171 8.95 -14.52 6.14
N GLU A 172 9.68 -13.61 5.49
CA GLU A 172 11.08 -13.84 5.16
C GLU A 172 11.99 -13.92 6.40
N ARG A 173 11.73 -13.13 7.44
CA ARG A 173 12.40 -13.25 8.72
C ARG A 173 12.27 -14.67 9.29
N VAL A 174 11.05 -15.20 9.32
CA VAL A 174 10.79 -16.56 9.82
C VAL A 174 11.52 -17.61 8.95
N SER A 175 11.50 -17.44 7.64
CA SER A 175 12.18 -18.36 6.71
C SER A 175 13.70 -18.30 6.87
N PHE A 176 14.27 -17.11 7.07
CA PHE A 176 15.67 -16.94 7.39
C PHE A 176 16.04 -17.68 8.70
N ILE A 177 15.24 -17.49 9.75
CA ILE A 177 15.48 -18.16 11.04
C ILE A 177 15.43 -19.68 10.89
N LYS A 178 14.47 -20.20 10.14
CA LYS A 178 14.39 -21.65 9.87
C LYS A 178 15.66 -22.16 9.17
N ARG A 179 16.12 -21.44 8.15
CA ARG A 179 17.31 -21.82 7.37
C ARG A 179 18.60 -21.77 8.19
N TYR A 180 18.75 -20.75 9.02
CA TYR A 180 19.98 -20.48 9.80
C TYR A 180 19.80 -20.69 11.31
N ARG A 181 18.83 -21.52 11.72
CA ARG A 181 18.43 -21.68 13.13
C ARG A 181 19.60 -21.98 14.05
N LYS A 182 20.48 -22.89 13.62
CA LYS A 182 21.65 -23.28 14.41
C LYS A 182 22.60 -22.10 14.61
N GLN A 183 22.94 -21.39 13.57
CA GLN A 183 23.83 -20.23 13.60
C GLN A 183 23.26 -19.09 14.45
N VAL A 184 21.92 -18.81 14.30
CA VAL A 184 21.23 -17.80 15.10
C VAL A 184 21.21 -18.20 16.57
N GLN A 185 20.94 -19.47 16.90
CA GLN A 185 20.95 -19.98 18.28
C GLN A 185 22.37 -19.87 18.94
N GLU A 186 23.41 -20.23 18.21
CA GLU A 186 24.78 -20.07 18.65
C GLU A 186 25.12 -18.60 18.91
N ALA A 187 24.77 -17.72 17.98
CA ALA A 187 24.99 -16.27 18.09
C ALA A 187 24.29 -15.64 19.30
N LEU A 188 23.05 -16.06 19.59
CA LEU A 188 22.30 -15.58 20.75
C LEU A 188 22.89 -16.07 22.08
N GLY A 189 23.52 -17.24 22.09
CA GLY A 189 24.18 -17.81 23.27
C GLY A 189 25.58 -17.25 23.57
N GLU A 190 26.12 -16.47 22.64
CA GLU A 190 27.49 -15.93 22.78
C GLU A 190 27.48 -14.43 23.12
N LYS A 191 28.60 -13.97 23.70
CA LYS A 191 28.84 -12.55 23.96
C LYS A 191 29.53 -11.91 22.77
N TYR A 192 29.18 -10.64 22.50
CA TYR A 192 29.93 -9.79 21.59
C TYR A 192 30.78 -8.77 22.37
N HIS A 193 31.87 -8.34 21.77
CA HIS A 193 32.68 -7.26 22.30
C HIS A 193 32.11 -5.91 21.84
N ASP A 194 31.69 -5.11 22.80
CA ASP A 194 31.26 -3.73 22.51
C ASP A 194 32.49 -2.79 22.56
N PHE A 195 33.02 -2.47 21.40
CA PHE A 195 34.19 -1.60 21.28
C PHE A 195 33.96 -0.19 21.84
N ARG A 196 32.74 0.26 21.97
CA ARG A 196 32.42 1.58 22.54
C ARG A 196 32.52 1.60 24.04
N THR A 197 32.15 0.52 24.71
CA THR A 197 32.15 0.42 26.17
C THR A 197 33.30 -0.42 26.70
N GLY A 198 34.01 -1.15 25.85
CA GLY A 198 35.03 -2.11 26.21
C GLY A 198 34.52 -3.32 27.00
N ARG A 199 33.23 -3.62 26.92
CA ARG A 199 32.57 -4.67 27.69
C ARG A 199 32.06 -5.80 26.82
N SER A 200 32.06 -6.99 27.37
CA SER A 200 31.43 -8.17 26.78
C SER A 200 29.98 -8.24 27.16
N GLN A 201 29.09 -8.30 26.17
CA GLN A 201 27.64 -8.28 26.38
C GLN A 201 26.94 -9.37 25.57
N TYR A 202 25.79 -9.84 26.07
CA TYR A 202 24.84 -10.63 25.31
C TYR A 202 23.97 -9.71 24.45
N ILE A 203 23.27 -10.29 23.47
CA ILE A 203 22.29 -9.57 22.68
C ILE A 203 21.05 -9.26 23.54
N TYR A 204 20.71 -7.98 23.57
CA TYR A 204 19.50 -7.48 24.23
C TYR A 204 18.53 -6.96 23.17
N GLN A 205 17.25 -7.27 23.38
CA GLN A 205 16.11 -6.79 22.63
C GLN A 205 15.07 -6.36 23.66
N PHE A 206 14.58 -5.10 23.57
CA PHE A 206 13.66 -4.51 24.55
C PHE A 206 14.10 -4.59 26.03
N GLY A 207 15.39 -4.59 26.28
CA GLY A 207 15.95 -4.66 27.64
C GLY A 207 16.15 -6.06 28.22
N GLU A 208 15.76 -7.10 27.48
CA GLU A 208 15.92 -8.50 27.87
C GLU A 208 16.89 -9.25 26.94
N THR A 209 17.51 -10.30 27.46
CA THR A 209 18.35 -11.21 26.64
C THR A 209 17.43 -12.07 25.76
N VAL A 210 17.74 -12.15 24.47
CA VAL A 210 17.06 -13.06 23.55
C VAL A 210 17.78 -14.40 23.54
N SER A 211 17.07 -15.47 23.86
CA SER A 211 17.62 -16.83 23.88
C SER A 211 17.01 -17.75 22.83
N ASP A 212 15.79 -17.45 22.38
CA ASP A 212 15.09 -18.21 21.34
C ASP A 212 15.21 -17.50 19.99
N PRO A 213 15.73 -18.19 18.95
CA PRO A 213 15.80 -17.66 17.59
C PRO A 213 14.47 -17.13 17.07
N ASP A 214 13.35 -17.77 17.38
CA ASP A 214 12.03 -17.39 16.87
C ASP A 214 11.59 -16.00 17.36
N ASN A 215 12.14 -15.56 18.50
CA ASN A 215 11.90 -14.24 19.08
C ASN A 215 12.88 -13.17 18.58
N ALA A 216 13.89 -13.54 17.77
CA ALA A 216 14.83 -12.56 17.24
C ALA A 216 14.20 -11.72 16.12
N GLU A 217 14.13 -10.40 16.32
CA GLU A 217 13.65 -9.46 15.30
C GLU A 217 14.70 -9.25 14.19
N LEU A 218 14.24 -8.77 13.02
CA LEU A 218 15.12 -8.44 11.89
C LEU A 218 16.26 -7.50 12.30
N GLY A 219 15.99 -6.50 13.14
CA GLY A 219 17.03 -5.60 13.67
C GLY A 219 18.07 -6.31 14.50
N THR A 220 17.65 -7.26 15.33
CA THR A 220 18.53 -8.10 16.14
C THR A 220 19.38 -9.02 15.26
N ILE A 221 18.77 -9.70 14.30
CA ILE A 221 19.46 -10.56 13.33
C ILE A 221 20.51 -9.75 12.55
N TYR A 222 20.11 -8.64 11.96
CA TYR A 222 21.03 -7.76 11.22
C TYR A 222 22.18 -7.29 12.09
N ARG A 223 21.90 -6.83 13.31
CA ARG A 223 22.94 -6.40 14.27
C ARG A 223 23.95 -7.51 14.54
N MET A 224 23.51 -8.76 14.75
CA MET A 224 24.40 -9.89 14.97
C MET A 224 25.34 -10.15 13.79
N THR A 225 24.94 -9.86 12.55
CA THR A 225 25.83 -9.98 11.37
C THR A 225 26.91 -8.90 11.30
N LYS A 226 26.80 -7.82 12.06
CA LYS A 226 27.77 -6.71 12.09
C LYS A 226 28.67 -6.74 13.35
N LEU A 227 28.26 -7.42 14.41
CA LEU A 227 29.01 -7.55 15.66
C LEU A 227 30.09 -8.65 15.59
N ARG A 228 31.10 -8.50 16.41
CA ARG A 228 32.20 -9.48 16.54
C ARG A 228 32.03 -10.29 17.82
N ARG A 229 32.43 -11.56 17.78
CA ARG A 229 32.48 -12.43 18.97
C ARG A 229 33.47 -11.88 19.99
N ASP A 230 33.12 -11.97 21.26
CA ASP A 230 34.04 -11.57 22.33
C ASP A 230 35.26 -12.49 22.42
N ALA A 231 35.01 -13.78 22.23
CA ALA A 231 36.08 -14.80 22.26
C ALA A 231 37.03 -14.72 21.05
N ASP A 232 36.57 -14.17 19.91
CA ASP A 232 37.37 -14.05 18.70
C ASP A 232 36.91 -12.84 17.85
N ALA A 233 37.63 -11.73 17.98
CA ALA A 233 37.30 -10.47 17.27
C ALA A 233 37.41 -10.56 15.74
N TYR A 234 37.94 -11.60 15.17
CA TYR A 234 37.98 -11.82 13.71
C TYR A 234 36.67 -12.44 13.20
N GLN A 235 35.89 -13.10 14.06
CA GLN A 235 34.66 -13.76 13.69
C GLN A 235 33.44 -12.87 13.97
N TYR A 236 32.49 -12.85 13.01
CA TYR A 236 31.19 -12.25 13.26
C TYR A 236 30.37 -13.05 14.25
N LEU A 237 29.60 -12.38 15.09
CA LEU A 237 28.70 -13.02 16.03
C LEU A 237 27.76 -13.98 15.33
N LEU A 238 27.09 -13.51 14.27
CA LEU A 238 26.30 -14.33 13.35
C LEU A 238 27.04 -14.38 12.01
N TYR A 239 27.65 -15.50 11.70
CA TYR A 239 28.28 -15.72 10.41
C TYR A 239 27.32 -16.41 9.46
N ILE A 240 27.04 -15.75 8.33
CA ILE A 240 26.25 -16.27 7.20
C ILE A 240 27.23 -16.43 6.03
N PRO A 241 27.49 -17.66 5.56
CA PRO A 241 28.49 -17.89 4.51
C PRO A 241 28.06 -17.35 3.15
N ASP A 242 26.76 -17.39 2.88
CA ASP A 242 26.17 -16.99 1.62
C ASP A 242 26.00 -15.46 1.53
N GLU A 243 26.63 -14.84 0.51
CA GLU A 243 26.60 -13.39 0.31
C GLU A 243 25.20 -12.89 -0.03
N GLN A 244 24.46 -13.64 -0.84
CA GLN A 244 23.10 -13.29 -1.22
C GLN A 244 22.17 -13.21 0.01
N SER A 245 22.29 -14.17 0.93
CA SER A 245 21.55 -14.13 2.21
C SER A 245 21.96 -12.96 3.10
N ARG A 246 23.23 -12.56 3.10
CA ARG A 246 23.68 -11.37 3.85
C ARG A 246 23.07 -10.09 3.29
N SER A 247 23.15 -9.90 1.97
CA SER A 247 22.55 -8.75 1.29
C SER A 247 21.04 -8.72 1.47
N ARG A 248 20.38 -9.88 1.41
CA ARG A 248 18.93 -9.98 1.63
C ARG A 248 18.53 -9.55 3.04
N ILE A 249 19.23 -9.99 4.09
CA ILE A 249 18.96 -9.55 5.48
C ILE A 249 19.15 -8.04 5.63
N GLU A 250 20.15 -7.46 5.00
CA GLU A 250 20.37 -6.02 5.02
C GLU A 250 19.18 -5.26 4.36
N LEU A 251 18.72 -5.71 3.20
CA LEU A 251 17.55 -5.16 2.53
C LEU A 251 16.27 -5.27 3.38
N LEU A 252 16.00 -6.45 3.97
CA LEU A 252 14.86 -6.66 4.86
C LEU A 252 14.88 -5.72 6.06
N HIS A 253 16.05 -5.57 6.68
CA HIS A 253 16.26 -4.66 7.82
C HIS A 253 15.97 -3.21 7.43
N ASP A 254 16.49 -2.74 6.30
CA ASP A 254 16.30 -1.37 5.82
C ASP A 254 14.84 -1.06 5.52
N LEU A 255 14.14 -1.96 4.81
CA LEU A 255 12.72 -1.82 4.50
C LEU A 255 11.88 -1.81 5.78
N ARG A 256 12.12 -2.78 6.69
CA ARG A 256 11.41 -2.85 7.98
C ARG A 256 11.61 -1.58 8.80
N ASN A 257 12.83 -1.08 8.84
CA ASN A 257 13.17 0.14 9.58
C ASN A 257 12.45 1.37 9.02
N SER A 258 12.46 1.55 7.70
CA SER A 258 11.72 2.63 7.04
C SER A 258 10.24 2.57 7.41
N LEU A 259 9.61 1.42 7.26
CA LEU A 259 8.20 1.23 7.58
C LEU A 259 7.87 1.44 9.06
N ALA A 260 8.71 0.94 9.97
CA ALA A 260 8.51 1.08 11.42
C ALA A 260 8.63 2.53 11.92
N HIS A 261 9.44 3.34 11.23
CA HIS A 261 9.62 4.78 11.55
C HIS A 261 8.66 5.70 10.80
N GLY A 262 7.67 5.16 10.06
CA GLY A 262 6.70 5.97 9.35
C GLY A 262 7.20 6.55 8.03
N ASN A 263 8.33 6.05 7.51
CA ASN A 263 8.93 6.50 6.27
C ASN A 263 8.54 5.58 5.10
N THR A 264 8.41 6.16 3.91
CA THR A 264 8.26 5.39 2.67
C THR A 264 9.55 4.64 2.34
N CYS A 265 9.38 3.45 1.74
CA CYS A 265 10.50 2.73 1.15
C CYS A 265 10.74 3.26 -0.28
N ALA A 266 11.98 3.53 -0.63
CA ALA A 266 12.38 3.93 -1.98
C ALA A 266 12.07 2.81 -2.97
N ILE A 267 11.67 3.19 -4.18
CA ILE A 267 11.15 2.24 -5.18
C ILE A 267 12.21 1.22 -5.62
N ASP A 268 13.47 1.61 -5.71
CA ASP A 268 14.58 0.71 -6.04
C ASP A 268 14.69 -0.45 -5.03
N LYS A 269 14.57 -0.15 -3.72
CA LYS A 269 14.56 -1.17 -2.67
C LYS A 269 13.30 -2.05 -2.72
N VAL A 270 12.15 -1.48 -3.05
CA VAL A 270 10.91 -2.24 -3.24
C VAL A 270 11.05 -3.18 -4.44
N ILE A 271 11.62 -2.71 -5.54
CA ILE A 271 11.90 -3.52 -6.74
C ILE A 271 12.86 -4.67 -6.39
N GLU A 272 13.96 -4.37 -5.72
CA GLU A 272 14.94 -5.37 -5.28
C GLU A 272 14.30 -6.41 -4.34
N PHE A 273 13.41 -5.97 -3.46
CA PHE A 273 12.70 -6.86 -2.54
C PHE A 273 11.73 -7.80 -3.27
N ILE A 274 10.85 -7.26 -4.13
CA ILE A 274 9.79 -8.05 -4.79
C ILE A 274 10.36 -8.95 -5.89
N ASN A 275 11.35 -8.47 -6.65
CA ASN A 275 11.94 -9.23 -7.75
C ASN A 275 13.12 -10.11 -7.32
N GLY A 276 13.64 -9.92 -6.10
CA GLY A 276 14.75 -10.71 -5.58
C GLY A 276 14.32 -12.13 -5.21
N HIS A 277 15.31 -12.94 -4.85
CA HIS A 277 15.07 -14.31 -4.40
C HIS A 277 14.71 -14.30 -2.91
N PRO A 278 13.47 -14.60 -2.53
CA PRO A 278 13.09 -14.74 -1.14
C PRO A 278 13.82 -15.94 -0.51
N PHE A 279 13.92 -15.95 0.81
CA PHE A 279 14.29 -17.17 1.51
C PHE A 279 13.20 -18.21 1.26
N ASP A 280 13.60 -19.40 0.76
CA ASP A 280 12.64 -20.43 0.35
C ASP A 280 11.62 -20.75 1.46
N TRP A 281 10.37 -20.77 1.06
CA TRP A 281 9.19 -20.98 1.90
C TRP A 281 8.89 -22.49 2.13
N ASN A 282 9.75 -23.41 1.67
CA ASN A 282 9.57 -24.87 1.75
C ASN A 282 9.92 -25.44 3.10
#